data_99809e6d510ef6b0842ffdda48ab0985
#
_entry.id   99809e6d510ef6b0842ffdda48ab0985
#
_cell.length_a   1.000
_cell.length_b   1.000
_cell.length_c   1.000
_cell.angle_alpha   90.00
_cell.angle_beta   90.00
_cell.angle_gamma   90.00
#
_symmetry.space_group_name_H-M   'P 1'
#
loop_
_entity.id
_entity.type
_entity.pdbx_description
1 polymer ?
#
loop_
_entity_poly.entity_id
_entity_poly.type
_entity_poly.pdbx_seq_one_letter_code
_entity_poly.pdbx_strand_id
1 'polypeptide(L)'
;SDLVLLDVMMEGISGFQMAQMMKKNPESAKIPVIFITAKDTEEDTLKGFELGADDYIAKPFSVREVVSRVNAVLRRVGSASSDPSRLSYKTLTLDMNGKKAIVDGNDAELTKTEFEVLRILVSDIGHVFTRDEILGKVWPDDVVVLGRTVDVNITRLRKKLGKYGNNISTRHGYGYCFEDKQLES
;
A
#
# COMPACT_ATOMS: atom_id res chain seq x y z
N SER A 1 7.08 -13.40 14.63
CA SER A 1 6.52 -12.03 14.67
C SER A 1 6.59 -11.45 13.26
N ASP A 2 5.51 -10.82 12.83
CA ASP A 2 5.38 -10.31 11.46
C ASP A 2 5.79 -8.84 11.36
N LEU A 3 5.81 -8.12 12.51
CA LEU A 3 6.22 -6.73 12.65
C LEU A 3 6.47 -6.42 14.12
N VAL A 4 7.34 -5.45 14.40
CA VAL A 4 7.62 -4.97 15.76
C VAL A 4 7.44 -3.46 15.83
N LEU A 5 6.68 -3.01 16.86
CA LEU A 5 6.58 -1.61 17.23
C LEU A 5 7.56 -1.35 18.38
N LEU A 6 8.47 -0.41 18.22
CA LEU A 6 9.48 -0.04 19.23
C LEU A 6 9.32 1.41 19.65
N ASP A 7 9.08 1.63 20.94
CA ASP A 7 9.19 2.98 21.50
C ASP A 7 10.67 3.35 21.58
N VAL A 8 11.04 4.52 21.05
CA VAL A 8 12.42 5.03 21.13
C VAL A 8 12.84 5.27 22.58
N MET A 9 11.90 5.77 23.39
CA MET A 9 12.11 6.12 24.81
C MET A 9 11.59 5.00 25.71
N MET A 10 12.38 3.94 25.90
CA MET A 10 12.10 2.88 26.87
C MET A 10 13.10 2.93 28.02
N GLU A 11 12.65 2.57 29.23
CA GLU A 11 13.54 2.43 30.38
C GLU A 11 14.48 1.23 30.16
N GLY A 12 15.78 1.47 30.33
CA GLY A 12 16.85 0.48 30.21
C GLY A 12 17.49 0.42 28.84
N ILE A 13 16.90 -0.33 27.89
CA ILE A 13 17.41 -0.44 26.51
C ILE A 13 16.57 0.44 25.60
N SER A 14 17.19 1.35 24.85
CA SER A 14 16.46 2.19 23.90
C SER A 14 15.91 1.36 22.73
N GLY A 15 14.80 1.83 22.13
CA GLY A 15 14.24 1.18 20.92
C GLY A 15 15.26 1.03 19.79
N PHE A 16 16.18 1.99 19.65
CA PHE A 16 17.28 1.93 18.67
C PHE A 16 18.26 0.78 18.95
N GLN A 17 18.65 0.59 20.20
CA GLN A 17 19.52 -0.52 20.57
C GLN A 17 18.85 -1.87 20.34
N MET A 18 17.56 -1.97 20.65
CA MET A 18 16.78 -3.18 20.39
C MET A 18 16.72 -3.47 18.88
N ALA A 19 16.41 -2.48 18.05
CA ALA A 19 16.38 -2.65 16.59
C ALA A 19 17.75 -3.07 16.04
N GLN A 20 18.84 -2.49 16.56
CA GLN A 20 20.19 -2.86 16.16
C GLN A 20 20.52 -4.31 16.51
N MET A 21 20.09 -4.79 17.68
CA MET A 21 20.24 -6.19 18.08
C MET A 21 19.44 -7.12 17.18
N MET A 22 18.20 -6.74 16.84
CA MET A 22 17.34 -7.49 15.91
C MET A 22 17.97 -7.60 14.52
N LYS A 23 18.53 -6.51 13.99
CA LYS A 23 19.17 -6.50 12.66
C LYS A 23 20.46 -7.31 12.59
N LYS A 24 21.15 -7.51 13.72
CA LYS A 24 22.34 -8.37 13.81
C LYS A 24 22.02 -9.87 13.85
N ASN A 25 20.82 -10.25 14.23
CA ASN A 25 20.39 -11.65 14.29
C ASN A 25 19.69 -12.04 12.96
N PRO A 26 20.19 -13.02 12.22
CA PRO A 26 19.63 -13.43 10.92
C PRO A 26 18.15 -13.82 10.97
N GLU A 27 17.66 -14.37 12.08
CA GLU A 27 16.25 -14.76 12.25
C GLU A 27 15.32 -13.57 12.40
N SER A 28 15.77 -12.49 13.03
CA SER A 28 14.98 -11.28 13.26
C SER A 28 15.32 -10.10 12.33
N ALA A 29 16.41 -10.19 11.58
CA ALA A 29 16.86 -9.12 10.69
C ALA A 29 15.82 -8.72 9.62
N LYS A 30 14.98 -9.68 9.22
CA LYS A 30 13.94 -9.51 8.20
C LYS A 30 12.61 -8.99 8.78
N ILE A 31 12.48 -8.97 10.12
CA ILE A 31 11.26 -8.47 10.76
C ILE A 31 11.23 -6.95 10.62
N PRO A 32 10.14 -6.38 10.06
CA PRO A 32 10.02 -4.94 9.93
C PRO A 32 9.85 -4.28 11.30
N VAL A 33 10.39 -3.08 11.42
CA VAL A 33 10.37 -2.29 12.64
C VAL A 33 9.75 -0.93 12.37
N ILE A 34 8.73 -0.58 13.14
CA ILE A 34 8.17 0.77 13.19
C ILE A 34 8.56 1.39 14.53
N PHE A 35 9.21 2.55 14.51
CA PHE A 35 9.50 3.28 15.73
C PHE A 35 8.35 4.19 16.16
N ILE A 36 8.14 4.25 17.47
CA ILE A 36 7.24 5.22 18.09
C ILE A 36 8.14 6.25 18.79
N THR A 37 8.00 7.53 18.47
CA THR A 37 8.87 8.60 18.98
C THR A 37 8.09 9.81 19.44
N ALA A 38 8.68 10.58 20.38
CA ALA A 38 8.17 11.90 20.71
C ALA A 38 8.52 12.89 19.59
N LYS A 39 7.63 13.86 19.32
CA LYS A 39 7.63 14.76 18.14
C LYS A 39 8.85 15.70 18.02
N ASP A 40 9.75 15.74 18.99
CA ASP A 40 10.73 16.84 19.13
C ASP A 40 12.16 16.49 18.71
N THR A 41 12.42 15.35 18.05
CA THR A 41 13.79 14.95 17.70
C THR A 41 13.90 14.58 16.20
N GLU A 42 14.14 15.60 15.35
CA GLU A 42 14.58 15.35 13.96
C GLU A 42 15.84 14.49 13.90
N GLU A 43 16.75 14.63 14.87
CA GLU A 43 17.98 13.81 14.97
C GLU A 43 17.69 12.33 15.22
N ASP A 44 16.67 11.98 16.01
CA ASP A 44 16.30 10.59 16.27
C ASP A 44 15.64 9.95 15.06
N THR A 45 14.90 10.72 14.27
CA THR A 45 14.31 10.26 13.01
C THR A 45 15.39 9.91 11.99
N LEU A 46 16.43 10.72 11.86
CA LEU A 46 17.56 10.48 10.95
C LEU A 46 18.37 9.25 11.36
N LYS A 47 18.70 9.11 12.66
CA LYS A 47 19.40 7.91 13.17
C LYS A 47 18.63 6.63 12.96
N GLY A 48 17.33 6.67 13.08
CA GLY A 48 16.52 5.49 12.90
C GLY A 48 16.42 5.06 11.42
N PHE A 49 16.39 5.99 10.44
CA PHE A 49 16.48 5.65 9.03
C PHE A 49 17.82 4.98 8.69
N GLU A 50 18.92 5.44 9.25
CA GLU A 50 20.23 4.80 9.10
C GLU A 50 20.27 3.36 9.67
N LEU A 51 19.45 3.07 10.68
CA LEU A 51 19.32 1.73 11.27
C LEU A 51 18.36 0.80 10.52
N GLY A 52 17.78 1.25 9.40
CA GLY A 52 16.91 0.46 8.56
C GLY A 52 15.49 0.27 9.12
N ALA A 53 14.94 1.30 9.73
CA ALA A 53 13.53 1.33 10.11
C ALA A 53 12.62 1.35 8.87
N ASP A 54 11.48 0.70 8.99
CA ASP A 54 10.49 0.61 7.91
C ASP A 54 9.48 1.76 7.95
N ASP A 55 9.20 2.33 9.14
CA ASP A 55 8.36 3.53 9.31
C ASP A 55 8.52 4.13 10.74
N TYR A 56 7.90 5.31 10.97
CA TYR A 56 7.87 6.06 12.23
C TYR A 56 6.47 6.54 12.56
N ILE A 57 6.17 6.56 13.86
CA ILE A 57 4.92 7.11 14.41
C ILE A 57 5.26 8.13 15.48
N ALA A 58 4.86 9.38 15.27
CA ALA A 58 5.06 10.44 16.25
C ALA A 58 3.97 10.41 17.34
N LYS A 59 4.35 10.59 18.60
CA LYS A 59 3.40 10.83 19.71
C LYS A 59 2.97 12.30 19.73
N PRO A 60 1.67 12.61 19.96
CA PRO A 60 0.56 11.70 20.19
C PRO A 60 0.03 11.11 18.88
N PHE A 61 -0.33 9.83 18.86
CA PHE A 61 -0.87 9.13 17.71
C PHE A 61 -2.28 8.59 17.97
N SER A 62 -3.05 8.37 16.92
CA SER A 62 -4.32 7.65 17.00
C SER A 62 -4.12 6.16 16.69
N VAL A 63 -4.97 5.30 17.27
CA VAL A 63 -5.00 3.87 16.94
C VAL A 63 -5.18 3.66 15.43
N ARG A 64 -5.97 4.52 14.79
CA ARG A 64 -6.23 4.49 13.35
C ARG A 64 -4.97 4.73 12.53
N GLU A 65 -4.12 5.64 12.96
CA GLU A 65 -2.82 5.93 12.34
C GLU A 65 -1.88 4.72 12.48
N VAL A 66 -1.77 4.16 13.69
CA VAL A 66 -0.94 2.96 13.93
C VAL A 66 -1.36 1.81 13.02
N VAL A 67 -2.66 1.49 12.98
CA VAL A 67 -3.19 0.42 12.13
C VAL A 67 -2.92 0.67 10.65
N SER A 68 -3.07 1.91 10.18
CA SER A 68 -2.79 2.27 8.79
C SER A 68 -1.32 2.06 8.42
N ARG A 69 -0.39 2.50 9.27
CA ARG A 69 1.06 2.36 9.05
C ARG A 69 1.52 0.91 9.15
N VAL A 70 1.04 0.16 10.15
CA VAL A 70 1.31 -1.28 10.29
C VAL A 70 0.88 -2.03 9.03
N ASN A 71 -0.34 -1.79 8.53
CA ASN A 71 -0.83 -2.42 7.32
C ASN A 71 0.01 -2.03 6.08
N ALA A 72 0.47 -0.77 6.00
CA ALA A 72 1.32 -0.32 4.91
C ALA A 72 2.69 -1.03 4.92
N VAL A 73 3.31 -1.18 6.09
CA VAL A 73 4.60 -1.88 6.24
C VAL A 73 4.44 -3.38 5.98
N LEU A 74 3.41 -4.04 6.55
CA LEU A 74 3.16 -5.46 6.32
C LEU A 74 2.89 -5.78 4.84
N ARG A 75 2.23 -4.88 4.11
CA ARG A 75 2.07 -5.03 2.65
C ARG A 75 3.41 -5.01 1.93
N ARG A 76 4.36 -4.16 2.32
CA ARG A 76 5.70 -4.09 1.73
C ARG A 76 6.50 -5.37 2.00
N VAL A 77 6.36 -5.94 3.20
CA VAL A 77 7.11 -7.12 3.64
C VAL A 77 6.47 -8.42 3.16
N GLY A 78 5.14 -8.50 3.14
CA GLY A 78 4.39 -9.63 2.58
C GLY A 78 4.54 -9.76 1.05
N SER A 79 4.97 -8.68 0.39
CA SER A 79 5.46 -8.65 -0.98
C SER A 79 6.95 -8.96 -1.01
N ALA A 80 7.39 -10.06 -0.38
CA ALA A 80 8.79 -10.51 -0.40
C ALA A 80 9.21 -11.12 -1.76
N SER A 81 8.80 -10.49 -2.83
CA SER A 81 9.52 -10.26 -4.06
C SER A 81 9.48 -8.74 -4.29
N SER A 82 10.36 -8.01 -3.60
CA SER A 82 10.49 -6.55 -3.74
C SER A 82 11.16 -6.20 -5.06
N ASP A 83 10.47 -6.51 -6.13
CA ASP A 83 10.66 -5.84 -7.40
C ASP A 83 9.79 -4.57 -7.33
N PRO A 84 10.38 -3.34 -7.22
CA PRO A 84 9.63 -2.09 -7.19
C PRO A 84 8.80 -1.89 -8.46
N SER A 85 9.04 -2.70 -9.48
CA SER A 85 8.27 -2.75 -10.72
C SER A 85 6.99 -3.59 -10.64
N ARG A 86 6.69 -4.23 -9.48
CA ARG A 86 5.51 -5.07 -9.31
C ARG A 86 4.69 -4.68 -8.09
N LEU A 87 3.39 -4.58 -8.26
CA LEU A 87 2.42 -4.40 -7.20
C LEU A 87 1.52 -5.63 -7.15
N SER A 88 1.45 -6.32 -6.01
CA SER A 88 0.71 -7.58 -5.90
C SER A 88 -0.36 -7.51 -4.80
N TYR A 89 -1.49 -8.14 -5.06
CA TYR A 89 -2.55 -8.41 -4.11
C TYR A 89 -3.06 -9.84 -4.30
N LYS A 90 -2.74 -10.74 -3.38
CA LYS A 90 -3.01 -12.19 -3.52
C LYS A 90 -2.42 -12.72 -4.84
N THR A 91 -3.26 -13.26 -5.74
CA THR A 91 -2.83 -13.75 -7.06
C THR A 91 -3.01 -12.72 -8.19
N LEU A 92 -3.40 -11.48 -7.85
CA LEU A 92 -3.39 -10.34 -8.77
C LEU A 92 -2.02 -9.66 -8.70
N THR A 93 -1.32 -9.57 -9.81
CA THR A 93 -0.02 -8.89 -9.92
C THR A 93 -0.07 -7.83 -11.02
N LEU A 94 0.33 -6.61 -10.70
CA LEU A 94 0.52 -5.53 -11.66
C LEU A 94 2.01 -5.40 -11.97
N ASP A 95 2.38 -5.63 -13.21
CA ASP A 95 3.72 -5.35 -13.74
C ASP A 95 3.78 -3.89 -14.23
N MET A 96 4.52 -3.05 -13.50
CA MET A 96 4.63 -1.62 -13.81
C MET A 96 5.46 -1.36 -15.05
N ASN A 97 6.42 -2.23 -15.38
CA ASN A 97 7.28 -2.10 -16.57
C ASN A 97 6.52 -2.54 -17.82
N GLY A 98 5.93 -3.72 -17.77
CA GLY A 98 5.14 -4.28 -18.87
C GLY A 98 3.73 -3.68 -19.00
N LYS A 99 3.28 -2.88 -18.01
CA LYS A 99 1.91 -2.33 -17.94
C LYS A 99 0.83 -3.39 -18.07
N LYS A 100 1.05 -4.53 -17.41
CA LYS A 100 0.18 -5.70 -17.44
C LYS A 100 -0.39 -6.03 -16.06
N ALA A 101 -1.65 -6.44 -16.03
CA ALA A 101 -2.28 -7.00 -14.85
C ALA A 101 -2.47 -8.52 -15.06
N ILE A 102 -1.92 -9.31 -14.15
CA ILE A 102 -1.92 -10.76 -14.21
C ILE A 102 -2.82 -11.28 -13.08
N VAL A 103 -3.81 -12.08 -13.43
CA VAL A 103 -4.74 -12.73 -12.49
C VAL A 103 -4.57 -14.24 -12.62
N ASP A 104 -4.18 -14.92 -11.53
CA ASP A 104 -3.93 -16.37 -11.54
C ASP A 104 -2.98 -16.82 -12.67
N GLY A 105 -1.98 -16.00 -12.98
CA GLY A 105 -1.00 -16.28 -14.04
C GLY A 105 -1.43 -15.88 -15.45
N ASN A 106 -2.66 -15.39 -15.65
CA ASN A 106 -3.19 -14.97 -16.96
C ASN A 106 -3.24 -13.44 -17.07
N ASP A 107 -2.86 -12.91 -18.24
CA ASP A 107 -2.97 -11.47 -18.52
C ASP A 107 -4.46 -11.07 -18.62
N ALA A 108 -4.85 -10.07 -17.85
CA ALA A 108 -6.23 -9.55 -17.86
C ALA A 108 -6.52 -8.64 -19.07
N GLU A 109 -5.55 -8.44 -19.96
CA GLU A 109 -5.66 -7.65 -21.20
C GLU A 109 -6.25 -6.24 -20.98
N LEU A 110 -5.73 -5.53 -19.99
CA LEU A 110 -6.16 -4.18 -19.69
C LEU A 110 -5.64 -3.17 -20.72
N THR A 111 -6.47 -2.19 -21.04
CA THR A 111 -5.99 -0.99 -21.75
C THR A 111 -5.09 -0.18 -20.83
N LYS A 112 -4.31 0.76 -21.39
CA LYS A 112 -3.44 1.66 -20.63
C LYS A 112 -4.22 2.38 -19.52
N THR A 113 -5.38 2.92 -19.85
CA THR A 113 -6.24 3.65 -18.91
C THR A 113 -6.78 2.74 -17.81
N GLU A 114 -7.28 1.57 -18.15
CA GLU A 114 -7.77 0.57 -17.18
C GLU A 114 -6.64 0.14 -16.24
N PHE A 115 -5.43 -0.07 -16.75
CA PHE A 115 -4.27 -0.41 -15.94
C PHE A 115 -3.93 0.70 -14.94
N GLU A 116 -3.89 1.96 -15.38
CA GLU A 116 -3.56 3.09 -14.49
C GLU A 116 -4.65 3.31 -13.43
N VAL A 117 -5.93 3.15 -13.77
CA VAL A 117 -7.03 3.19 -12.79
C VAL A 117 -6.86 2.07 -11.75
N LEU A 118 -6.60 0.83 -12.18
CA LEU A 118 -6.39 -0.29 -11.29
C LEU A 118 -5.17 -0.07 -10.38
N ARG A 119 -4.07 0.43 -10.95
CA ARG A 119 -2.85 0.73 -10.21
C ARG A 119 -3.10 1.67 -9.04
N ILE A 120 -3.83 2.76 -9.27
CA ILE A 120 -4.18 3.72 -8.22
C ILE A 120 -5.00 3.05 -7.13
N LEU A 121 -6.02 2.30 -7.49
CA LEU A 121 -6.90 1.65 -6.53
C LEU A 121 -6.17 0.60 -5.67
N VAL A 122 -5.27 -0.18 -6.28
CA VAL A 122 -4.51 -1.24 -5.59
C VAL A 122 -3.34 -0.66 -4.81
N SER A 123 -2.82 0.52 -5.18
CA SER A 123 -1.72 1.16 -4.46
C SER A 123 -2.10 1.59 -3.03
N ASP A 124 -3.38 1.84 -2.78
CA ASP A 124 -3.89 2.23 -1.46
C ASP A 124 -5.23 1.53 -1.16
N ILE A 125 -5.11 0.24 -0.80
CA ILE A 125 -6.26 -0.64 -0.53
C ILE A 125 -7.05 -0.10 0.66
N GLY A 126 -8.37 0.07 0.47
CA GLY A 126 -9.30 0.62 1.45
C GLY A 126 -9.48 2.14 1.37
N HIS A 127 -8.62 2.83 0.64
CA HIS A 127 -8.81 4.26 0.37
C HIS A 127 -9.90 4.48 -0.68
N VAL A 128 -10.79 5.45 -0.43
CA VAL A 128 -11.83 5.85 -1.38
C VAL A 128 -11.32 7.00 -2.22
N PHE A 129 -11.05 6.72 -3.49
CA PHE A 129 -10.67 7.73 -4.47
C PHE A 129 -11.93 8.35 -5.09
N THR A 130 -12.03 9.66 -5.07
CA THR A 130 -13.09 10.37 -5.79
C THR A 130 -12.89 10.26 -7.31
N ARG A 131 -13.94 10.51 -8.09
CA ARG A 131 -13.82 10.53 -9.56
C ARG A 131 -12.82 11.58 -10.04
N ASP A 132 -12.80 12.74 -9.40
CA ASP A 132 -11.89 13.83 -9.75
C ASP A 132 -10.43 13.49 -9.42
N GLU A 133 -10.17 12.80 -8.31
CA GLU A 133 -8.83 12.30 -7.99
C GLU A 133 -8.35 11.25 -8.99
N ILE A 134 -9.22 10.33 -9.41
CA ILE A 134 -8.89 9.33 -10.43
C ILE A 134 -8.62 10.03 -11.78
N LEU A 135 -9.47 10.98 -12.17
CA LEU A 135 -9.28 11.77 -13.39
C LEU A 135 -7.93 12.50 -13.39
N GLY A 136 -7.63 13.26 -12.35
CA GLY A 136 -6.40 14.04 -12.25
C GLY A 136 -5.12 13.19 -12.19
N LYS A 137 -5.21 11.91 -11.75
CA LYS A 137 -4.07 10.99 -11.68
C LYS A 137 -3.86 10.17 -12.96
N VAL A 138 -4.91 9.92 -13.74
CA VAL A 138 -4.89 8.99 -14.88
C VAL A 138 -4.89 9.71 -16.21
N TRP A 139 -5.59 10.83 -16.30
CA TRP A 139 -5.67 11.61 -17.54
C TRP A 139 -4.83 12.89 -17.43
N PRO A 140 -4.12 13.28 -18.50
CA PRO A 140 -3.42 14.55 -18.57
C PRO A 140 -4.37 15.75 -18.43
N ASP A 141 -3.87 16.85 -17.87
CA ASP A 141 -4.66 18.08 -17.61
C ASP A 141 -5.24 18.74 -18.89
N ASP A 142 -4.66 18.44 -20.05
CA ASP A 142 -5.09 18.95 -21.35
C ASP A 142 -6.25 18.17 -21.98
N VAL A 143 -6.68 17.06 -21.37
CA VAL A 143 -7.77 16.22 -21.86
C VAL A 143 -9.04 16.45 -21.05
N VAL A 144 -10.02 17.07 -21.67
CA VAL A 144 -11.35 17.23 -21.06
C VAL A 144 -12.10 15.91 -21.03
N VAL A 145 -12.16 15.26 -19.87
CA VAL A 145 -12.84 13.99 -19.66
C VAL A 145 -13.93 14.16 -18.61
N LEU A 146 -15.09 13.58 -18.86
CA LEU A 146 -16.20 13.60 -17.90
C LEU A 146 -16.06 12.48 -16.87
N GLY A 147 -16.57 12.69 -15.65
CA GLY A 147 -16.56 11.68 -14.58
C GLY A 147 -17.17 10.32 -14.99
N ARG A 148 -18.09 10.29 -15.95
CA ARG A 148 -18.63 9.05 -16.55
C ARG A 148 -17.57 8.17 -17.21
N THR A 149 -16.45 8.75 -17.65
CA THR A 149 -15.35 7.97 -18.23
C THR A 149 -14.71 7.06 -17.18
N VAL A 150 -14.60 7.54 -15.92
CA VAL A 150 -14.15 6.71 -14.81
C VAL A 150 -15.09 5.52 -14.60
N ASP A 151 -16.41 5.78 -14.56
CA ASP A 151 -17.43 4.75 -14.33
C ASP A 151 -17.38 3.65 -15.40
N VAL A 152 -17.20 4.02 -16.66
CA VAL A 152 -17.05 3.07 -17.78
C VAL A 152 -15.79 2.20 -17.61
N ASN A 153 -14.67 2.82 -17.24
CA ASN A 153 -13.41 2.08 -17.02
C ASN A 153 -13.52 1.13 -15.82
N ILE A 154 -14.17 1.54 -14.74
CA ILE A 154 -14.43 0.68 -13.58
C ILE A 154 -15.28 -0.53 -13.97
N THR A 155 -16.34 -0.32 -14.77
CA THR A 155 -17.20 -1.41 -15.23
C THR A 155 -16.42 -2.43 -16.08
N ARG A 156 -15.57 -1.96 -16.98
CA ARG A 156 -14.70 -2.82 -17.80
C ARG A 156 -13.67 -3.55 -16.94
N LEU A 157 -13.03 -2.86 -16.00
CA LEU A 157 -12.09 -3.46 -15.06
C LEU A 157 -12.72 -4.59 -14.27
N ARG A 158 -13.89 -4.38 -13.67
CA ARG A 158 -14.59 -5.43 -12.92
C ARG A 158 -14.79 -6.68 -13.74
N LYS A 159 -15.18 -6.52 -15.02
CA LYS A 159 -15.38 -7.64 -15.93
C LYS A 159 -14.09 -8.37 -16.27
N LYS A 160 -12.99 -7.63 -16.55
CA LYS A 160 -11.71 -8.20 -16.96
C LYS A 160 -10.95 -8.86 -15.80
N LEU A 161 -11.11 -8.34 -14.59
CA LEU A 161 -10.46 -8.87 -13.38
C LEU A 161 -11.16 -10.12 -12.80
N GLY A 162 -12.32 -10.50 -13.33
CA GLY A 162 -13.06 -11.67 -12.86
C GLY A 162 -13.32 -11.62 -11.36
N LYS A 163 -12.79 -12.58 -10.60
CA LYS A 163 -12.97 -12.68 -9.14
C LYS A 163 -12.55 -11.41 -8.39
N TYR A 164 -11.53 -10.70 -8.86
CA TYR A 164 -11.08 -9.45 -8.24
C TYR A 164 -11.93 -8.23 -8.62
N GLY A 165 -12.82 -8.35 -9.59
CA GLY A 165 -13.77 -7.30 -9.92
C GLY A 165 -14.65 -6.90 -8.73
N ASN A 166 -15.00 -7.84 -7.86
CA ASN A 166 -15.79 -7.61 -6.66
C ASN A 166 -15.02 -6.84 -5.57
N ASN A 167 -13.68 -6.81 -5.63
CA ASN A 167 -12.85 -6.01 -4.73
C ASN A 167 -12.92 -4.52 -5.05
N ILE A 168 -13.29 -4.14 -6.28
CA ILE A 168 -13.53 -2.75 -6.63
C ILE A 168 -14.94 -2.36 -6.19
N SER A 169 -15.04 -1.69 -5.06
CA SER A 169 -16.30 -1.24 -4.47
C SER A 169 -16.66 0.17 -4.90
N THR A 170 -17.96 0.42 -5.12
CA THR A 170 -18.51 1.76 -5.30
C THR A 170 -18.92 2.32 -3.95
N ARG A 171 -18.40 3.48 -3.59
CA ARG A 171 -18.89 4.27 -2.45
C ARG A 171 -19.79 5.36 -3.00
N HIS A 172 -21.11 5.13 -2.93
CA HIS A 172 -22.11 6.02 -3.48
C HIS A 172 -21.93 7.46 -2.95
N GLY A 173 -21.88 8.42 -3.86
CA GLY A 173 -21.63 9.84 -3.56
C GLY A 173 -20.15 10.20 -3.31
N TYR A 174 -19.25 9.22 -3.17
CA TYR A 174 -17.83 9.46 -2.86
C TYR A 174 -16.89 9.04 -3.99
N GLY A 175 -16.99 7.80 -4.48
CA GLY A 175 -16.08 7.32 -5.51
C GLY A 175 -15.90 5.80 -5.49
N TYR A 176 -14.64 5.37 -5.67
CA TYR A 176 -14.28 3.97 -5.79
C TYR A 176 -13.12 3.62 -4.87
N CYS A 177 -13.09 2.38 -4.37
CA CYS A 177 -11.96 1.85 -3.61
C CYS A 177 -11.72 0.38 -3.98
N PHE A 178 -10.49 -0.08 -3.79
CA PHE A 178 -10.17 -1.50 -3.81
C PHE A 178 -10.19 -2.02 -2.37
N GLU A 179 -11.05 -2.99 -2.07
CA GLU A 179 -11.22 -3.53 -0.72
C GLU A 179 -10.53 -4.88 -0.59
N ASP A 180 -9.94 -5.12 0.58
CA ASP A 180 -9.48 -6.46 0.94
C ASP A 180 -10.68 -7.32 1.34
N LYS A 181 -11.27 -7.99 0.34
CA LYS A 181 -12.33 -8.98 0.54
C LYS A 181 -11.75 -10.38 0.50
N GLN A 182 -12.24 -11.24 1.39
CA GLN A 182 -11.99 -12.66 1.22
C GLN A 182 -12.67 -13.10 -0.10
N LEU A 183 -11.91 -13.79 -0.93
CA LEU A 183 -12.46 -14.37 -2.15
C LEU A 183 -13.40 -15.51 -1.70
N GLU A 184 -14.69 -15.33 -1.93
CA GLU A 184 -15.64 -16.43 -1.76
C GLU A 184 -15.23 -17.54 -2.73
N SER A 185 -15.11 -18.74 -2.17
CA SER A 185 -14.71 -19.97 -2.88
C SER A 185 -15.80 -20.41 -3.83
#